data_0de58a9560afc350b8e64e9aab8e74fa
#
_entry.id   0de58a9560afc350b8e64e9aab8e74fa
#
_cell.length_a   1.000
_cell.length_b   1.000
_cell.length_c   1.000
_cell.angle_alpha   90.00
_cell.angle_beta   90.00
_cell.angle_gamma   90.00
#
_symmetry.space_group_name_H-M   'P 1'
#
loop_
_entity.id
_entity.type
_entity.pdbx_description
1 polymer ?
#
loop_
_entity_poly.entity_id
_entity_poly.type
_entity_poly.pdbx_seq_one_letter_code
_entity_poly.pdbx_strand_id
1 'polypeptide(L)'
;MTGALPTTDATGKVRLTAGGYFDFTIKSSIKGNANINWEIAAEDITPSSAKKMDGKYIKLYLTKLDSTGAETQVMAPKVYNASTSANTKTGRPSGVMSLATGTMSASETTNYRLRMYVDEDYNPQGDGGGLSFSVKINAYGKVKEAPTGSKIKAYMTQADYDNHTFPETDFHTSDYFEKITSITTKKDNIVPTTATESGDISEAGDGSVMAYVEDDGSGNSTYKLTIGGKGGIIANESMISYFAFFKKMTSIDLSALDTSKVTNMASMFAGCSRLTSLNVSKFDTSEVTNMNGMFATCSSLTNLDVSNFDTSKVTDMSGMFCHCPVWN
;
A
#
# COMPACT_ATOMS: atom_id res chain seq x y z
N MET A 1 30.46 -12.90 4.20
CA MET A 1 31.00 -12.70 5.58
C MET A 1 31.60 -14.01 6.03
N THR A 2 32.86 -14.00 6.47
CA THR A 2 33.55 -15.16 7.01
C THR A 2 34.17 -14.75 8.35
N GLY A 3 34.14 -15.66 9.35
CA GLY A 3 34.75 -15.43 10.66
C GLY A 3 34.05 -14.40 11.55
N ALA A 4 32.79 -14.01 11.24
CA ALA A 4 32.02 -13.14 12.11
C ALA A 4 31.55 -13.90 13.35
N LEU A 5 31.69 -13.26 14.50
CA LEU A 5 31.15 -13.78 15.77
C LEU A 5 29.72 -13.26 15.97
N PRO A 6 28.88 -14.04 16.68
CA PRO A 6 27.56 -13.55 17.11
C PRO A 6 27.68 -12.25 17.89
N THR A 7 26.74 -11.35 17.72
CA THR A 7 26.79 -10.03 18.35
C THR A 7 25.38 -9.48 18.56
N THR A 8 25.22 -8.67 19.63
CA THR A 8 23.96 -7.98 19.92
C THR A 8 23.63 -6.93 18.84
N ASP A 9 22.36 -6.55 18.76
CA ASP A 9 21.92 -5.48 17.85
C ASP A 9 22.64 -4.15 18.13
N ALA A 10 22.90 -3.81 19.39
CA ALA A 10 23.62 -2.60 19.76
C ALA A 10 25.04 -2.58 19.16
N THR A 11 25.77 -3.67 19.28
CA THR A 11 27.13 -3.81 18.72
C THR A 11 27.08 -3.90 17.19
N GLY A 12 26.15 -4.64 16.61
CA GLY A 12 25.99 -4.80 15.17
C GLY A 12 25.72 -3.47 14.45
N LYS A 13 24.90 -2.59 15.07
CA LYS A 13 24.56 -1.27 14.54
C LYS A 13 25.77 -0.31 14.42
N VAL A 14 26.76 -0.43 15.30
CA VAL A 14 27.93 0.48 15.33
C VAL A 14 29.19 -0.12 14.74
N ARG A 15 29.12 -1.34 14.21
CA ARG A 15 30.28 -2.05 13.69
C ARG A 15 30.80 -1.39 12.41
N LEU A 16 32.01 -0.83 12.48
CA LEU A 16 32.69 -0.10 11.40
C LEU A 16 33.94 -0.83 10.87
N THR A 17 34.24 -2.04 11.36
CA THR A 17 35.40 -2.82 10.91
C THR A 17 35.16 -3.45 9.55
N ALA A 18 36.23 -3.68 8.78
CA ALA A 18 36.18 -4.30 7.46
C ALA A 18 35.35 -5.59 7.47
N GLY A 19 34.36 -5.68 6.55
CA GLY A 19 33.39 -6.76 6.47
C GLY A 19 32.17 -6.61 7.38
N GLY A 20 32.08 -5.53 8.18
CA GLY A 20 30.93 -5.26 9.04
C GLY A 20 29.87 -4.36 8.42
N TYR A 21 30.23 -3.57 7.41
CA TYR A 21 29.29 -2.71 6.67
C TYR A 21 29.65 -2.58 5.20
N PHE A 22 28.69 -2.08 4.42
CA PHE A 22 28.85 -1.80 3.00
C PHE A 22 28.10 -0.51 2.67
N ASP A 23 28.82 0.48 2.16
CA ASP A 23 28.26 1.75 1.69
C ASP A 23 27.94 1.66 0.19
N PHE A 24 26.77 2.15 -0.18
CA PHE A 24 26.35 2.20 -1.58
C PHE A 24 25.46 3.41 -1.85
N THR A 25 25.37 3.77 -3.10
CA THR A 25 24.57 4.92 -3.55
C THR A 25 23.48 4.45 -4.49
N ILE A 26 22.26 4.89 -4.22
CA ILE A 26 21.16 4.80 -5.17
C ILE A 26 21.06 6.15 -5.89
N LYS A 27 21.13 6.08 -7.22
CA LYS A 27 21.02 7.25 -8.07
C LYS A 27 19.90 7.02 -9.09
N SER A 28 18.95 7.94 -9.13
CA SER A 28 17.92 7.96 -10.17
C SER A 28 18.25 9.02 -11.22
N SER A 29 17.82 8.76 -12.45
CA SER A 29 17.84 9.73 -13.54
C SER A 29 16.46 9.71 -14.19
N ILE A 30 15.64 10.70 -13.85
CA ILE A 30 14.24 10.79 -14.29
C ILE A 30 14.14 11.90 -15.33
N LYS A 31 13.56 11.57 -16.50
CA LYS A 31 13.22 12.55 -17.53
C LYS A 31 11.75 12.95 -17.43
N GLY A 32 11.48 14.24 -17.38
CA GLY A 32 10.11 14.79 -17.27
C GLY A 32 9.53 14.67 -15.86
N ASN A 33 8.20 14.62 -15.74
CA ASN A 33 7.45 14.61 -14.48
C ASN A 33 7.08 13.18 -14.04
N ALA A 34 7.84 12.17 -14.44
CA ALA A 34 7.57 10.80 -14.03
C ALA A 34 7.98 10.56 -12.57
N ASN A 35 7.22 9.74 -11.87
CA ASN A 35 7.59 9.19 -10.57
C ASN A 35 8.10 7.76 -10.76
N ILE A 36 9.07 7.36 -9.94
CA ILE A 36 9.59 5.99 -9.92
C ILE A 36 9.30 5.39 -8.55
N ASN A 37 8.58 4.27 -8.52
CA ASN A 37 8.56 3.41 -7.35
C ASN A 37 9.85 2.62 -7.31
N TRP A 38 10.58 2.68 -6.20
CA TRP A 38 11.85 1.99 -6.05
C TRP A 38 11.87 1.08 -4.84
N GLU A 39 12.77 0.10 -4.87
CA GLU A 39 13.01 -0.84 -3.79
C GLU A 39 14.47 -1.22 -3.74
N ILE A 40 15.06 -1.19 -2.55
CA ILE A 40 16.36 -1.79 -2.26
C ILE A 40 16.10 -3.17 -1.67
N ALA A 41 16.75 -4.18 -2.22
CA ALA A 41 16.59 -5.54 -1.74
C ALA A 41 17.92 -6.28 -1.65
N ALA A 42 17.99 -7.24 -0.71
CA ALA A 42 19.12 -8.13 -0.51
C ALA A 42 18.81 -9.52 -1.07
N GLU A 43 19.70 -10.02 -1.90
CA GLU A 43 19.67 -11.35 -2.50
C GLU A 43 20.78 -12.21 -1.89
N ASP A 44 20.45 -13.40 -1.43
CA ASP A 44 21.43 -14.38 -0.99
C ASP A 44 22.10 -15.01 -2.22
N ILE A 45 23.38 -14.71 -2.39
CA ILE A 45 24.20 -15.24 -3.47
C ILE A 45 25.30 -16.19 -2.94
N THR A 46 25.10 -16.76 -1.76
CA THR A 46 26.06 -17.72 -1.20
C THR A 46 26.20 -18.92 -2.14
N PRO A 47 27.43 -19.22 -2.62
CA PRO A 47 27.64 -20.35 -3.53
C PRO A 47 27.13 -21.66 -2.95
N SER A 48 26.49 -22.51 -3.76
CA SER A 48 25.99 -23.83 -3.35
C SER A 48 27.12 -24.78 -2.88
N SER A 49 28.35 -24.53 -3.33
CA SER A 49 29.55 -25.26 -2.90
C SER A 49 30.08 -24.83 -1.55
N ALA A 50 29.66 -23.69 -1.02
CA ALA A 50 30.10 -23.17 0.26
C ALA A 50 29.29 -23.80 1.41
N LYS A 51 29.94 -23.99 2.55
CA LYS A 51 29.25 -24.33 3.79
C LYS A 51 28.43 -23.11 4.24
N LYS A 52 27.13 -23.13 3.96
CA LYS A 52 26.25 -21.98 4.09
C LYS A 52 25.74 -21.82 5.52
N MET A 53 25.77 -20.58 6.04
CA MET A 53 25.05 -20.20 7.26
C MET A 53 23.57 -20.04 6.96
N ASP A 54 22.71 -20.52 7.86
CA ASP A 54 21.27 -20.29 7.77
C ASP A 54 20.95 -18.80 7.91
N GLY A 55 20.17 -18.26 6.98
CA GLY A 55 19.78 -16.85 6.95
C GLY A 55 19.07 -16.36 8.20
N LYS A 56 18.42 -17.28 8.95
CA LYS A 56 17.76 -16.92 10.23
C LYS A 56 18.71 -16.40 11.31
N TYR A 57 20.03 -16.62 11.16
CA TYR A 57 21.05 -16.09 12.04
C TYR A 57 21.77 -14.87 11.46
N ILE A 58 21.36 -14.38 10.30
CA ILE A 58 21.95 -13.21 9.66
C ILE A 58 21.01 -12.03 9.85
N LYS A 59 21.48 -10.99 10.51
CA LYS A 59 20.75 -9.72 10.63
C LYS A 59 21.31 -8.67 9.68
N LEU A 60 20.38 -7.94 9.04
CA LEU A 60 20.67 -6.78 8.19
C LEU A 60 20.12 -5.53 8.87
N TYR A 61 20.88 -4.44 8.79
CA TYR A 61 20.51 -3.11 9.31
C TYR A 61 20.87 -2.06 8.28
N LEU A 62 19.90 -1.24 7.86
CA LEU A 62 20.06 -0.25 6.81
C LEU A 62 19.88 1.16 7.38
N THR A 63 20.85 2.03 7.06
CA THR A 63 20.79 3.47 7.37
C THR A 63 20.96 4.28 6.09
N LYS A 64 20.42 5.51 6.09
CA LYS A 64 20.67 6.54 5.09
C LYS A 64 21.76 7.47 5.64
N LEU A 65 22.68 7.87 4.76
CA LEU A 65 23.76 8.80 5.10
C LEU A 65 23.41 10.18 4.55
N ASP A 66 23.57 11.21 5.35
CA ASP A 66 23.56 12.59 4.87
C ASP A 66 24.92 13.02 4.31
N SER A 67 25.04 14.28 3.88
CA SER A 67 26.26 14.85 3.32
C SER A 67 27.42 14.92 4.31
N THR A 68 27.16 14.83 5.61
CA THR A 68 28.19 14.82 6.68
C THR A 68 28.60 13.41 7.10
N GLY A 69 27.89 12.39 6.57
CA GLY A 69 28.03 10.99 6.95
C GLY A 69 27.23 10.59 8.20
N ALA A 70 26.36 11.49 8.70
CA ALA A 70 25.46 11.15 9.79
C ALA A 70 24.39 10.15 9.31
N GLU A 71 24.04 9.23 10.19
CA GLU A 71 23.18 8.10 9.86
C GLU A 71 21.76 8.29 10.37
N THR A 72 20.79 8.04 9.50
CA THR A 72 19.37 7.93 9.87
C THR A 72 18.90 6.51 9.60
N GLN A 73 18.23 5.87 10.57
CA GLN A 73 17.73 4.51 10.42
C GLN A 73 16.66 4.45 9.33
N VAL A 74 16.81 3.53 8.40
CA VAL A 74 15.84 3.20 7.35
C VAL A 74 15.15 1.88 7.68
N MET A 75 15.92 0.87 8.08
CA MET A 75 15.41 -0.43 8.52
C MET A 75 16.12 -0.84 9.80
N ALA A 76 15.35 -1.13 10.85
CA ALA A 76 15.89 -1.72 12.09
C ALA A 76 16.56 -3.08 11.81
N PRO A 77 17.46 -3.57 12.68
CA PRO A 77 18.01 -4.90 12.52
C PRO A 77 16.94 -5.95 12.30
N LYS A 78 17.04 -6.65 11.18
CA LYS A 78 16.05 -7.65 10.76
C LYS A 78 16.76 -8.89 10.24
N VAL A 79 16.29 -10.05 10.69
CA VAL A 79 16.77 -11.35 10.21
C VAL A 79 16.54 -11.47 8.71
N TYR A 80 17.52 -12.03 7.99
CA TYR A 80 17.37 -12.26 6.56
C TYR A 80 16.21 -13.20 6.29
N ASN A 81 15.23 -12.71 5.55
CA ASN A 81 14.06 -13.46 5.12
C ASN A 81 13.66 -13.05 3.70
N ALA A 82 13.92 -13.93 2.74
CA ALA A 82 13.55 -13.71 1.35
C ALA A 82 12.02 -13.73 1.20
N SER A 83 11.49 -12.72 0.52
CA SER A 83 10.06 -12.64 0.24
C SER A 83 9.61 -13.73 -0.73
N THR A 84 8.53 -14.41 -0.40
CA THR A 84 7.94 -15.46 -1.25
C THR A 84 7.21 -14.90 -2.49
N SER A 85 6.86 -13.61 -2.48
CA SER A 85 6.16 -12.94 -3.57
C SER A 85 6.99 -11.83 -4.20
N ALA A 86 6.76 -11.58 -5.50
CA ALA A 86 7.32 -10.44 -6.21
C ALA A 86 6.60 -9.15 -5.83
N ASN A 87 7.29 -8.01 -5.95
CA ASN A 87 6.66 -6.68 -5.84
C ASN A 87 6.47 -6.10 -7.24
N THR A 88 5.25 -6.11 -7.75
CA THR A 88 4.93 -5.65 -9.10
C THR A 88 5.04 -4.12 -9.26
N LYS A 89 4.93 -3.35 -8.17
CA LYS A 89 5.05 -1.87 -8.17
C LYS A 89 6.50 -1.43 -8.42
N THR A 90 7.46 -2.16 -7.89
CA THR A 90 8.89 -1.85 -8.03
C THR A 90 9.60 -2.72 -9.06
N GLY A 91 9.00 -3.87 -9.42
CA GLY A 91 9.61 -4.87 -10.29
C GLY A 91 10.53 -5.86 -9.56
N ARG A 92 10.52 -5.87 -8.21
CA ARG A 92 11.31 -6.84 -7.44
C ARG A 92 10.78 -8.26 -7.61
N PRO A 93 11.62 -9.24 -7.96
CA PRO A 93 11.21 -10.64 -8.02
C PRO A 93 10.99 -11.24 -6.62
N SER A 94 10.37 -12.41 -6.56
CA SER A 94 10.39 -13.25 -5.35
C SER A 94 11.82 -13.76 -5.05
N GLY A 95 12.06 -14.26 -3.86
CA GLY A 95 13.34 -14.84 -3.47
C GLY A 95 14.37 -13.83 -2.95
N VAL A 96 14.02 -12.55 -2.82
CA VAL A 96 14.90 -11.52 -2.24
C VAL A 96 14.23 -10.82 -1.06
N MET A 97 15.02 -10.37 -0.10
CA MET A 97 14.54 -9.64 1.07
C MET A 97 14.42 -8.15 0.76
N SER A 98 13.24 -7.56 0.97
CA SER A 98 13.06 -6.11 0.90
C SER A 98 13.73 -5.41 2.08
N LEU A 99 14.53 -4.38 1.79
CA LEU A 99 15.22 -3.56 2.79
C LEU A 99 14.61 -2.17 2.92
N ALA A 100 14.22 -1.56 1.80
CA ALA A 100 13.58 -0.26 1.76
C ALA A 100 12.77 -0.09 0.48
N THR A 101 11.68 0.65 0.55
CA THR A 101 10.86 1.05 -0.60
C THR A 101 10.61 2.56 -0.56
N GLY A 102 10.25 3.14 -1.68
CA GLY A 102 9.88 4.54 -1.75
C GLY A 102 9.46 4.96 -3.15
N THR A 103 9.14 6.23 -3.26
CA THR A 103 8.86 6.90 -4.54
C THR A 103 9.79 8.08 -4.69
N MET A 104 10.32 8.31 -5.89
CA MET A 104 11.09 9.52 -6.21
C MET A 104 10.53 10.17 -7.47
N SER A 105 10.43 11.49 -7.44
CA SER A 105 9.85 12.33 -8.50
C SER A 105 10.86 13.15 -9.28
N ALA A 106 12.14 13.12 -8.87
CA ALA A 106 13.21 13.86 -9.50
C ALA A 106 14.47 13.01 -9.56
N SER A 107 15.47 13.48 -10.31
CA SER A 107 16.80 12.87 -10.25
C SER A 107 17.41 13.10 -8.88
N GLU A 108 17.60 12.04 -8.14
CA GLU A 108 18.08 12.06 -6.76
C GLU A 108 19.31 11.15 -6.62
N THR A 109 20.13 11.49 -5.62
CA THR A 109 21.26 10.66 -5.21
C THR A 109 21.15 10.48 -3.69
N THR A 110 21.08 9.24 -3.25
CA THR A 110 20.98 8.92 -1.82
C THR A 110 22.01 7.85 -1.47
N ASN A 111 22.74 8.10 -0.40
CA ASN A 111 23.77 7.21 0.11
C ASN A 111 23.19 6.37 1.26
N TYR A 112 23.54 5.10 1.26
CA TYR A 112 23.08 4.14 2.27
C TYR A 112 24.27 3.37 2.83
N ARG A 113 24.11 2.93 4.09
CA ARG A 113 25.01 1.99 4.75
C ARG A 113 24.25 0.76 5.18
N LEU A 114 24.66 -0.39 4.70
CA LEU A 114 24.16 -1.69 5.12
C LEU A 114 25.15 -2.33 6.07
N ARG A 115 24.67 -2.77 7.23
CA ARG A 115 25.43 -3.64 8.12
C ARG A 115 24.83 -5.04 8.07
N MET A 116 25.73 -6.02 8.06
CA MET A 116 25.38 -7.43 8.13
C MET A 116 26.18 -8.08 9.26
N TYR A 117 25.49 -8.78 10.15
CA TYR A 117 26.12 -9.44 11.29
C TYR A 117 25.38 -10.72 11.66
N VAL A 118 26.05 -11.58 12.44
CA VAL A 118 25.47 -12.82 12.95
C VAL A 118 24.71 -12.51 14.23
N ASP A 119 23.49 -13.04 14.33
CA ASP A 119 22.63 -12.92 15.51
C ASP A 119 23.30 -13.51 16.75
N GLU A 120 23.06 -12.90 17.92
CA GLU A 120 23.54 -13.40 19.21
C GLU A 120 22.97 -14.77 19.58
N ASP A 121 21.83 -15.13 19.04
CA ASP A 121 21.20 -16.45 19.24
C ASP A 121 21.92 -17.57 18.48
N TYR A 122 22.90 -17.28 17.64
CA TYR A 122 23.67 -18.28 16.93
C TYR A 122 24.67 -18.97 17.88
N ASN A 123 24.48 -20.27 18.09
CA ASN A 123 25.42 -21.09 18.85
C ASN A 123 26.28 -21.93 17.89
N PRO A 124 27.59 -21.66 17.79
CA PRO A 124 28.48 -22.36 16.86
C PRO A 124 28.87 -23.80 17.30
N GLN A 125 28.32 -24.34 18.39
CA GLN A 125 28.65 -25.67 18.88
C GLN A 125 28.27 -26.76 17.87
N GLY A 126 29.26 -27.42 17.31
CA GLY A 126 29.10 -28.53 16.37
C GLY A 126 29.23 -28.19 14.90
N ASP A 127 29.20 -26.90 14.52
CA ASP A 127 29.25 -26.51 13.09
C ASP A 127 30.64 -26.57 12.45
N GLY A 128 31.72 -26.79 13.23
CA GLY A 128 33.08 -26.97 12.74
C GLY A 128 33.71 -25.76 12.08
N GLY A 129 33.09 -24.57 12.13
CA GLY A 129 33.56 -23.32 11.53
C GLY A 129 33.46 -23.27 10.01
N GLY A 130 33.89 -22.15 9.43
CA GLY A 130 33.94 -21.96 7.96
C GLY A 130 32.58 -21.74 7.28
N LEU A 131 31.52 -21.40 8.04
CA LEU A 131 30.24 -21.00 7.46
C LEU A 131 30.36 -19.66 6.77
N SER A 132 29.67 -19.51 5.64
CA SER A 132 29.63 -18.27 4.88
C SER A 132 28.18 -17.86 4.54
N PHE A 133 27.98 -16.55 4.42
CA PHE A 133 26.77 -15.94 3.90
C PHE A 133 27.16 -14.74 3.04
N SER A 134 26.65 -14.68 1.83
CA SER A 134 26.97 -13.62 0.88
C SER A 134 25.69 -12.97 0.38
N VAL A 135 25.67 -11.63 0.37
CA VAL A 135 24.52 -10.83 -0.05
C VAL A 135 24.88 -9.94 -1.22
N LYS A 136 24.03 -9.89 -2.22
CA LYS A 136 24.04 -8.89 -3.27
C LYS A 136 22.94 -7.88 -3.02
N ILE A 137 23.25 -6.60 -3.11
CA ILE A 137 22.27 -5.54 -3.03
C ILE A 137 21.81 -5.18 -4.44
N ASN A 138 20.51 -5.25 -4.64
CA ASN A 138 19.84 -4.89 -5.89
C ASN A 138 18.96 -3.67 -5.65
N ALA A 139 18.94 -2.76 -6.61
CA ALA A 139 17.94 -1.70 -6.68
C ALA A 139 16.98 -2.02 -7.82
N TYR A 140 15.71 -1.99 -7.51
CA TYR A 140 14.63 -2.15 -8.47
C TYR A 140 13.92 -0.81 -8.61
N GLY A 141 13.48 -0.47 -9.82
CA GLY A 141 12.73 0.75 -10.08
C GLY A 141 11.77 0.56 -11.23
N LYS A 142 10.52 0.97 -11.04
CA LYS A 142 9.50 0.98 -12.07
C LYS A 142 8.84 2.35 -12.12
N VAL A 143 8.69 2.88 -13.32
CA VAL A 143 7.95 4.13 -13.50
C VAL A 143 6.55 3.96 -12.94
N LYS A 144 6.16 4.87 -12.04
CA LYS A 144 4.77 5.00 -11.60
C LYS A 144 4.04 5.69 -12.75
N GLU A 145 3.23 4.95 -13.46
CA GLU A 145 2.42 5.51 -14.55
C GLU A 145 1.55 6.63 -13.98
N ALA A 146 1.42 7.72 -14.73
CA ALA A 146 0.46 8.75 -14.38
C ALA A 146 -0.94 8.14 -14.37
N PRO A 147 -1.81 8.51 -13.43
CA PRO A 147 -3.19 8.03 -13.41
C PRO A 147 -3.84 8.30 -14.77
N THR A 148 -4.46 7.27 -15.33
CA THR A 148 -5.26 7.41 -16.55
C THR A 148 -6.73 7.43 -16.17
N GLY A 149 -7.47 8.40 -16.70
CA GLY A 149 -8.89 8.53 -16.44
C GLY A 149 -9.28 9.93 -15.98
N SER A 150 -10.49 10.04 -15.49
CA SER A 150 -11.09 11.29 -15.03
C SER A 150 -11.28 11.28 -13.53
N LYS A 151 -11.07 12.42 -12.88
CA LYS A 151 -11.11 12.55 -11.42
C LYS A 151 -12.54 12.72 -10.92
N ILE A 152 -12.88 11.99 -9.85
CA ILE A 152 -14.17 12.15 -9.16
C ILE A 152 -14.11 13.30 -8.15
N LYS A 153 -15.27 13.91 -7.88
CA LYS A 153 -15.43 14.88 -6.77
C LYS A 153 -15.16 14.19 -5.43
N ALA A 154 -14.73 14.98 -4.44
CA ALA A 154 -14.81 14.53 -3.04
C ALA A 154 -16.28 14.42 -2.61
N TYR A 155 -16.57 13.46 -1.72
CA TYR A 155 -17.90 13.37 -1.12
C TYR A 155 -18.08 14.41 -0.02
N MET A 156 -17.12 14.53 0.87
CA MET A 156 -17.17 15.46 1.99
C MET A 156 -15.80 16.06 2.29
N THR A 157 -15.82 17.19 2.98
CA THR A 157 -14.59 17.85 3.48
C THR A 157 -14.17 17.26 4.82
N GLN A 158 -12.94 17.54 5.25
CA GLN A 158 -12.49 17.19 6.61
C GLN A 158 -13.37 17.87 7.68
N ALA A 159 -13.81 19.12 7.44
CA ALA A 159 -14.69 19.84 8.37
C ALA A 159 -16.07 19.17 8.49
N ASP A 160 -16.64 18.67 7.39
CA ASP A 160 -17.89 17.91 7.43
C ASP A 160 -17.73 16.64 8.27
N TYR A 161 -16.62 15.94 8.08
CA TYR A 161 -16.29 14.73 8.83
C TYR A 161 -16.14 15.00 10.33
N ASP A 162 -15.38 16.01 10.70
CA ASP A 162 -15.14 16.39 12.10
C ASP A 162 -16.42 16.85 12.80
N ASN A 163 -17.32 17.52 12.08
CA ASN A 163 -18.63 17.98 12.58
C ASN A 163 -19.73 16.92 12.47
N HIS A 164 -19.44 15.71 11.96
CA HIS A 164 -20.43 14.65 11.70
C HIS A 164 -21.58 15.12 10.80
N THR A 165 -21.27 15.99 9.83
CA THR A 165 -22.21 16.50 8.84
C THR A 165 -22.06 15.68 7.55
N PHE A 166 -23.10 14.93 7.17
CA PHE A 166 -23.07 14.10 5.97
C PHE A 166 -23.86 14.79 4.85
N PRO A 167 -23.17 15.33 3.82
CA PRO A 167 -23.85 15.98 2.70
C PRO A 167 -24.71 14.96 1.94
N GLU A 168 -25.96 15.31 1.62
CA GLU A 168 -26.78 14.53 0.71
C GLU A 168 -26.52 15.00 -0.72
N THR A 169 -25.62 14.34 -1.41
CA THR A 169 -25.18 14.69 -2.78
C THR A 169 -25.03 13.46 -3.65
N ASP A 170 -25.39 13.57 -4.92
CA ASP A 170 -25.26 12.51 -5.89
C ASP A 170 -25.90 11.19 -5.38
N PHE A 171 -25.15 10.11 -5.29
CA PHE A 171 -25.62 8.82 -4.72
C PHE A 171 -25.39 8.68 -3.21
N HIS A 172 -24.94 9.73 -2.52
CA HIS A 172 -24.74 9.77 -1.07
C HIS A 172 -25.98 10.38 -0.40
N THR A 173 -27.09 9.69 -0.50
CA THR A 173 -28.35 10.09 0.15
C THR A 173 -28.79 9.02 1.14
N SER A 174 -29.57 9.42 2.14
CA SER A 174 -30.13 8.49 3.12
C SER A 174 -30.91 7.35 2.45
N ASP A 175 -31.55 7.62 1.31
CA ASP A 175 -32.29 6.64 0.53
C ASP A 175 -31.37 5.61 -0.13
N TYR A 176 -30.29 6.03 -0.78
CA TYR A 176 -29.34 5.12 -1.45
C TYR A 176 -28.49 4.32 -0.47
N PHE A 177 -28.15 4.85 0.71
CA PHE A 177 -27.47 4.09 1.75
C PHE A 177 -28.25 2.84 2.18
N GLU A 178 -29.59 2.88 2.09
CA GLU A 178 -30.47 1.76 2.44
C GLU A 178 -30.89 0.92 1.22
N LYS A 179 -30.54 1.30 -0.01
CA LYS A 179 -31.04 0.62 -1.22
C LYS A 179 -29.94 0.05 -2.13
N ILE A 180 -28.71 0.57 -2.08
CA ILE A 180 -27.62 0.05 -2.92
C ILE A 180 -27.17 -1.32 -2.43
N THR A 181 -27.20 -2.32 -3.30
CA THR A 181 -26.82 -3.72 -3.02
C THR A 181 -25.46 -4.08 -3.58
N SER A 182 -24.99 -3.36 -4.62
CA SER A 182 -23.64 -3.51 -5.16
C SER A 182 -23.13 -2.21 -5.78
N ILE A 183 -21.81 -2.03 -5.79
CA ILE A 183 -21.12 -0.92 -6.46
C ILE A 183 -20.11 -1.51 -7.44
N THR A 184 -20.06 -0.94 -8.65
CA THR A 184 -19.09 -1.36 -9.70
C THR A 184 -18.44 -0.13 -10.32
N THR A 185 -17.13 -0.19 -10.53
CA THR A 185 -16.38 0.85 -11.25
C THR A 185 -16.05 0.39 -12.67
N LYS A 186 -16.10 1.31 -13.65
CA LYS A 186 -15.81 1.04 -15.08
C LYS A 186 -14.82 2.04 -15.68
N LYS A 187 -14.19 1.64 -16.79
CA LYS A 187 -13.26 2.50 -17.56
C LYS A 187 -13.94 3.30 -18.70
N ASP A 188 -15.24 3.30 -18.76
CA ASP A 188 -16.05 4.14 -19.65
C ASP A 188 -17.10 4.89 -18.82
N ASN A 189 -17.62 6.00 -19.36
CA ASN A 189 -18.64 6.83 -18.73
C ASN A 189 -20.02 6.70 -19.41
N ILE A 190 -20.25 5.56 -20.08
CA ILE A 190 -21.49 5.32 -20.82
C ILE A 190 -22.60 4.94 -19.83
N VAL A 191 -23.64 5.76 -19.80
CA VAL A 191 -24.87 5.51 -19.05
C VAL A 191 -25.82 4.70 -19.92
N PRO A 192 -26.24 3.50 -19.50
CA PRO A 192 -27.17 2.68 -20.31
C PRO A 192 -28.59 3.25 -20.23
N THR A 193 -29.42 2.93 -21.23
CA THR A 193 -30.84 3.34 -21.27
C THR A 193 -31.70 2.67 -20.20
N THR A 194 -31.17 1.64 -19.54
CA THR A 194 -31.78 0.95 -18.39
C THR A 194 -31.56 1.65 -17.06
N ALA A 195 -30.69 2.67 -17.03
CA ALA A 195 -30.45 3.45 -15.82
C ALA A 195 -31.74 4.18 -15.40
N THR A 196 -32.09 4.05 -14.14
CA THR A 196 -33.26 4.75 -13.55
C THR A 196 -32.91 6.18 -13.15
N GLU A 197 -31.65 6.41 -12.80
CA GLU A 197 -31.11 7.72 -12.46
C GLU A 197 -29.60 7.76 -12.77
N SER A 198 -29.10 8.95 -13.15
CA SER A 198 -27.68 9.16 -13.39
C SER A 198 -27.27 10.61 -13.10
N GLY A 199 -26.02 10.81 -12.75
CA GLY A 199 -25.45 12.12 -12.46
C GLY A 199 -23.98 12.22 -12.83
N ASP A 200 -23.53 13.42 -13.14
CA ASP A 200 -22.11 13.75 -13.34
C ASP A 200 -21.43 13.94 -11.98
N ILE A 201 -20.51 13.04 -11.66
CA ILE A 201 -19.70 13.08 -10.45
C ILE A 201 -18.23 13.39 -10.75
N SER A 202 -17.91 13.88 -11.96
CA SER A 202 -16.56 14.35 -12.26
C SER A 202 -16.23 15.63 -11.49
N GLU A 203 -14.98 15.77 -11.05
CA GLU A 203 -14.51 17.00 -10.40
C GLU A 203 -14.63 18.22 -11.34
N ALA A 204 -14.43 18.01 -12.63
CA ALA A 204 -14.53 19.04 -13.65
C ALA A 204 -15.99 19.44 -14.01
N GLY A 205 -16.99 18.63 -13.65
CA GLY A 205 -18.40 18.83 -14.05
C GLY A 205 -18.63 18.72 -15.55
N ASP A 206 -17.85 17.88 -16.24
CA ASP A 206 -17.81 17.76 -17.71
C ASP A 206 -18.36 16.43 -18.24
N GLY A 207 -18.97 15.62 -17.35
CA GLY A 207 -19.52 14.31 -17.67
C GLY A 207 -18.45 13.23 -17.87
N SER A 208 -17.19 13.52 -17.59
CA SER A 208 -16.11 12.56 -17.77
C SER A 208 -16.15 11.40 -16.77
N VAL A 209 -16.84 11.56 -15.63
CA VAL A 209 -17.21 10.49 -14.71
C VAL A 209 -18.70 10.55 -14.41
N MET A 210 -19.40 9.48 -14.73
CA MET A 210 -20.85 9.35 -14.51
C MET A 210 -21.12 8.30 -13.44
N ALA A 211 -22.03 8.61 -12.54
CA ALA A 211 -22.65 7.61 -11.66
C ALA A 211 -24.08 7.34 -12.13
N TYR A 212 -24.52 6.10 -12.07
CA TYR A 212 -25.88 5.75 -12.39
C TYR A 212 -26.33 4.51 -11.61
N VAL A 213 -27.64 4.39 -11.40
CA VAL A 213 -28.26 3.26 -10.74
C VAL A 213 -29.21 2.52 -11.67
N GLU A 214 -29.21 1.21 -11.52
CA GLU A 214 -30.13 0.29 -12.21
C GLU A 214 -30.82 -0.57 -11.14
N ASP A 215 -32.08 -0.98 -11.41
CA ASP A 215 -32.78 -1.97 -10.58
C ASP A 215 -31.92 -3.23 -10.45
N ASP A 216 -31.79 -3.80 -9.27
CA ASP A 216 -30.95 -4.99 -9.05
C ASP A 216 -31.64 -6.30 -9.47
N GLY A 217 -32.92 -6.23 -9.90
CA GLY A 217 -33.71 -7.36 -10.35
C GLY A 217 -34.33 -8.18 -9.22
N SER A 218 -34.22 -7.75 -7.96
CA SER A 218 -34.77 -8.47 -6.81
C SER A 218 -36.26 -8.24 -6.57
N GLY A 219 -36.83 -7.18 -7.16
CA GLY A 219 -38.21 -6.73 -6.91
C GLY A 219 -38.41 -6.00 -5.58
N ASN A 220 -37.32 -5.65 -4.86
CA ASN A 220 -37.35 -5.04 -3.54
C ASN A 220 -37.06 -3.52 -3.55
N SER A 221 -37.15 -2.87 -4.72
CA SER A 221 -36.75 -1.46 -4.91
C SER A 221 -35.33 -1.18 -4.43
N THR A 222 -34.43 -2.09 -4.76
CA THR A 222 -32.98 -1.99 -4.50
C THR A 222 -32.21 -1.85 -5.81
N TYR A 223 -30.99 -1.28 -5.74
CA TYR A 223 -30.27 -0.84 -6.93
C TYR A 223 -28.83 -1.33 -6.93
N LYS A 224 -28.29 -1.42 -8.14
CA LYS A 224 -26.85 -1.52 -8.42
C LYS A 224 -26.35 -0.14 -8.79
N LEU A 225 -25.31 0.35 -8.13
CA LEU A 225 -24.63 1.60 -8.48
C LEU A 225 -23.44 1.29 -9.38
N THR A 226 -23.35 1.97 -10.51
CA THR A 226 -22.16 1.95 -11.37
C THR A 226 -21.55 3.33 -11.42
N ILE A 227 -20.22 3.41 -11.24
CA ILE A 227 -19.42 4.62 -11.45
C ILE A 227 -18.50 4.36 -12.62
N GLY A 228 -18.66 5.14 -13.69
CA GLY A 228 -17.91 4.98 -14.93
C GLY A 228 -17.11 6.23 -15.27
N GLY A 229 -15.80 6.08 -15.49
CA GLY A 229 -14.92 7.18 -15.88
C GLY A 229 -14.27 6.93 -17.23
N LYS A 230 -14.23 7.95 -18.11
CA LYS A 230 -13.56 7.86 -19.40
C LYS A 230 -12.07 7.57 -19.24
N GLY A 231 -11.65 6.36 -19.63
CA GLY A 231 -10.27 5.88 -19.46
C GLY A 231 -9.97 5.31 -18.08
N GLY A 232 -10.92 5.36 -17.14
CA GLY A 232 -10.81 4.95 -15.74
C GLY A 232 -11.23 6.07 -14.79
N ILE A 233 -11.13 5.80 -13.50
CA ILE A 233 -11.52 6.74 -12.45
C ILE A 233 -10.29 7.06 -11.61
N ILE A 234 -9.95 8.34 -11.51
CA ILE A 234 -8.95 8.83 -10.55
C ILE A 234 -9.71 9.23 -9.28
N ALA A 235 -9.37 8.61 -8.16
CA ALA A 235 -9.92 8.97 -6.87
C ALA A 235 -9.54 10.42 -6.50
N ASN A 236 -10.43 11.10 -5.78
CA ASN A 236 -10.11 12.39 -5.18
C ASN A 236 -9.04 12.22 -4.09
N GLU A 237 -8.25 13.24 -3.81
CA GLU A 237 -7.28 13.22 -2.71
C GLU A 237 -7.95 12.93 -1.36
N SER A 238 -9.22 13.34 -1.21
CA SER A 238 -10.08 13.03 -0.08
C SER A 238 -11.14 12.00 -0.48
N MET A 239 -10.98 10.78 0.00
CA MET A 239 -11.97 9.69 -0.11
C MET A 239 -12.68 9.45 1.21
N ILE A 240 -12.77 10.48 2.07
CA ILE A 240 -13.44 10.41 3.37
C ILE A 240 -14.88 9.92 3.17
N SER A 241 -15.24 8.83 3.84
CA SER A 241 -16.57 8.20 3.85
C SER A 241 -17.16 7.91 2.47
N TYR A 242 -16.35 7.86 1.39
CA TYR A 242 -16.85 7.82 0.01
C TYR A 242 -17.73 6.61 -0.31
N PHE A 243 -17.46 5.47 0.30
CA PHE A 243 -18.26 4.25 0.18
C PHE A 243 -18.83 3.81 1.55
N ALA A 244 -18.97 4.74 2.49
CA ALA A 244 -19.48 4.43 3.82
C ALA A 244 -21.00 4.30 3.85
N PHE A 245 -21.49 3.57 4.85
CA PHE A 245 -22.90 3.46 5.23
C PHE A 245 -23.83 2.75 4.24
N PHE A 246 -23.34 2.15 3.17
CA PHE A 246 -24.14 1.32 2.27
C PHE A 246 -24.49 -0.01 2.96
N LYS A 247 -25.51 0.02 3.81
CA LYS A 247 -25.87 -1.08 4.74
C LYS A 247 -26.35 -2.35 4.04
N LYS A 248 -26.88 -2.26 2.82
CA LYS A 248 -27.31 -3.42 2.02
C LYS A 248 -26.27 -3.90 1.03
N MET A 249 -25.17 -3.19 0.89
CA MET A 249 -24.12 -3.54 -0.06
C MET A 249 -23.43 -4.85 0.35
N THR A 250 -23.48 -5.83 -0.56
CA THR A 250 -22.86 -7.15 -0.37
C THR A 250 -21.60 -7.33 -1.19
N SER A 251 -21.43 -6.52 -2.25
CA SER A 251 -20.26 -6.57 -3.13
C SER A 251 -19.88 -5.20 -3.64
N ILE A 252 -18.57 -5.00 -3.86
CA ILE A 252 -18.01 -3.79 -4.46
C ILE A 252 -16.82 -4.17 -5.35
N ASP A 253 -16.81 -3.68 -6.59
CA ASP A 253 -15.70 -3.80 -7.53
C ASP A 253 -15.11 -2.42 -7.80
N LEU A 254 -13.90 -2.19 -7.31
CA LEU A 254 -13.13 -0.96 -7.46
C LEU A 254 -11.97 -1.12 -8.44
N SER A 255 -12.05 -2.08 -9.36
CA SER A 255 -10.94 -2.43 -10.26
C SER A 255 -10.56 -1.31 -11.25
N ALA A 256 -11.48 -0.35 -11.50
CA ALA A 256 -11.22 0.82 -12.35
C ALA A 256 -10.87 2.09 -11.55
N LEU A 257 -10.80 2.04 -10.21
CA LEU A 257 -10.47 3.16 -9.34
C LEU A 257 -8.95 3.21 -9.09
N ASP A 258 -8.32 4.31 -9.49
CA ASP A 258 -6.91 4.61 -9.19
C ASP A 258 -6.83 5.45 -7.91
N THR A 259 -6.22 4.92 -6.86
CA THR A 259 -6.09 5.58 -5.56
C THR A 259 -4.73 6.24 -5.34
N SER A 260 -3.89 6.30 -6.37
CA SER A 260 -2.48 6.74 -6.26
C SER A 260 -2.29 8.21 -5.85
N LYS A 261 -3.38 9.00 -5.81
CA LYS A 261 -3.38 10.40 -5.38
C LYS A 261 -4.10 10.62 -4.05
N VAL A 262 -4.67 9.56 -3.46
CA VAL A 262 -5.43 9.68 -2.23
C VAL A 262 -4.49 9.94 -1.05
N THR A 263 -4.81 10.95 -0.27
CA THR A 263 -4.09 11.31 0.97
C THR A 263 -4.91 11.00 2.22
N ASN A 264 -6.25 10.93 2.08
CA ASN A 264 -7.16 10.69 3.20
C ASN A 264 -8.20 9.63 2.83
N MET A 265 -8.18 8.49 3.54
CA MET A 265 -9.12 7.36 3.42
C MET A 265 -9.96 7.17 4.70
N ALA A 266 -10.09 8.21 5.54
CA ALA A 266 -10.83 8.10 6.79
C ALA A 266 -12.27 7.61 6.53
N SER A 267 -12.69 6.58 7.25
CA SER A 267 -14.02 5.96 7.19
C SER A 267 -14.50 5.54 5.79
N MET A 268 -13.58 5.37 4.81
CA MET A 268 -13.93 5.15 3.40
C MET A 268 -14.97 4.05 3.18
N PHE A 269 -14.98 3.00 3.99
CA PHE A 269 -15.93 1.88 3.92
C PHE A 269 -16.70 1.68 5.23
N ALA A 270 -16.65 2.64 6.16
CA ALA A 270 -17.28 2.48 7.47
C ALA A 270 -18.78 2.16 7.35
N GLY A 271 -19.29 1.28 8.19
CA GLY A 271 -20.73 0.96 8.22
C GLY A 271 -21.25 0.10 7.07
N CYS A 272 -20.40 -0.47 6.22
CA CYS A 272 -20.80 -1.44 5.19
C CYS A 272 -21.06 -2.81 5.84
N SER A 273 -22.12 -2.89 6.65
CA SER A 273 -22.37 -3.99 7.57
C SER A 273 -22.68 -5.35 6.91
N ARG A 274 -23.02 -5.38 5.62
CA ARG A 274 -23.28 -6.61 4.85
C ARG A 274 -22.17 -7.00 3.89
N LEU A 275 -21.13 -6.19 3.78
CA LEU A 275 -19.97 -6.50 2.91
C LEU A 275 -19.16 -7.64 3.53
N THR A 276 -19.03 -8.77 2.83
CA THR A 276 -18.36 -9.98 3.35
C THR A 276 -16.89 -10.07 2.94
N SER A 277 -16.55 -9.47 1.81
CA SER A 277 -15.19 -9.42 1.29
C SER A 277 -14.95 -8.12 0.52
N LEU A 278 -13.71 -7.65 0.51
CA LEU A 278 -13.32 -6.45 -0.21
C LEU A 278 -11.92 -6.66 -0.81
N ASN A 279 -11.80 -6.45 -2.12
CA ASN A 279 -10.51 -6.54 -2.80
C ASN A 279 -9.86 -5.15 -2.91
N VAL A 280 -8.84 -4.92 -2.10
CA VAL A 280 -8.02 -3.70 -2.10
C VAL A 280 -6.61 -3.93 -2.64
N SER A 281 -6.35 -5.05 -3.31
CA SER A 281 -5.02 -5.42 -3.81
C SER A 281 -4.43 -4.42 -4.81
N LYS A 282 -5.28 -3.59 -5.45
CA LYS A 282 -4.85 -2.54 -6.38
C LYS A 282 -4.72 -1.17 -5.73
N PHE A 283 -5.08 -1.02 -4.46
CA PHE A 283 -4.97 0.27 -3.79
C PHE A 283 -3.50 0.67 -3.65
N ASP A 284 -3.20 1.85 -4.13
CA ASP A 284 -1.95 2.53 -3.86
C ASP A 284 -2.17 3.46 -2.66
N THR A 285 -1.57 3.13 -1.53
CA THR A 285 -1.70 3.89 -0.28
C THR A 285 -0.46 4.69 0.07
N SER A 286 0.51 4.79 -0.86
CA SER A 286 1.81 5.41 -0.62
C SER A 286 1.77 6.92 -0.31
N GLU A 287 0.65 7.60 -0.62
CA GLU A 287 0.43 9.00 -0.27
C GLU A 287 -0.55 9.19 0.90
N VAL A 288 -1.12 8.09 1.43
CA VAL A 288 -2.17 8.19 2.47
C VAL A 288 -1.55 8.52 3.82
N THR A 289 -2.12 9.54 4.46
CA THR A 289 -1.74 10.00 5.81
C THR A 289 -2.78 9.67 6.87
N ASN A 290 -4.05 9.43 6.48
CA ASN A 290 -5.15 9.15 7.39
C ASN A 290 -5.98 7.95 6.91
N MET A 291 -6.07 6.91 7.75
CA MET A 291 -6.88 5.70 7.58
C MET A 291 -7.82 5.48 8.77
N ASN A 292 -8.13 6.54 9.55
CA ASN A 292 -9.00 6.46 10.72
C ASN A 292 -10.34 5.80 10.35
N GLY A 293 -10.75 4.77 11.08
CA GLY A 293 -12.03 4.11 10.91
C GLY A 293 -12.31 3.52 9.53
N MET A 294 -11.31 3.33 8.65
CA MET A 294 -11.51 2.98 7.23
C MET A 294 -12.47 1.81 7.00
N PHE A 295 -12.46 0.82 7.86
CA PHE A 295 -13.33 -0.37 7.81
C PHE A 295 -14.18 -0.53 9.07
N ALA A 296 -14.34 0.56 9.86
CA ALA A 296 -15.09 0.49 11.10
C ALA A 296 -16.53 0.00 10.86
N THR A 297 -17.03 -0.83 11.76
CA THR A 297 -18.39 -1.39 11.72
C THR A 297 -18.77 -2.17 10.45
N CYS A 298 -17.77 -2.67 9.70
CA CYS A 298 -17.98 -3.66 8.64
C CYS A 298 -18.22 -5.06 9.27
N SER A 299 -19.36 -5.23 9.94
CA SER A 299 -19.63 -6.37 10.84
C SER A 299 -19.73 -7.75 10.14
N SER A 300 -19.83 -7.79 8.81
CA SER A 300 -19.81 -9.04 8.03
C SER A 300 -18.51 -9.27 7.28
N LEU A 301 -17.53 -8.35 7.35
CA LEU A 301 -16.29 -8.43 6.59
C LEU A 301 -15.36 -9.46 7.24
N THR A 302 -15.25 -10.64 6.62
CA THR A 302 -14.44 -11.76 7.12
C THR A 302 -13.22 -12.05 6.26
N ASN A 303 -13.14 -11.45 5.07
CA ASN A 303 -12.03 -11.64 4.14
C ASN A 303 -11.55 -10.28 3.62
N LEU A 304 -10.39 -9.84 4.13
CA LEU A 304 -9.73 -8.60 3.74
C LEU A 304 -8.21 -8.80 3.81
N ASP A 305 -7.53 -8.61 2.69
CA ASP A 305 -6.07 -8.61 2.62
C ASP A 305 -5.57 -7.18 2.42
N VAL A 306 -4.87 -6.65 3.42
CA VAL A 306 -4.24 -5.32 3.42
C VAL A 306 -2.71 -5.39 3.40
N SER A 307 -2.15 -6.54 3.07
CA SER A 307 -0.69 -6.76 3.05
C SER A 307 0.05 -5.86 2.04
N ASN A 308 -0.67 -5.31 1.07
CA ASN A 308 -0.14 -4.37 0.09
C ASN A 308 -0.17 -2.89 0.54
N PHE A 309 -0.71 -2.58 1.72
CA PHE A 309 -0.80 -1.19 2.16
C PHE A 309 0.57 -0.66 2.57
N ASP A 310 0.95 0.46 1.97
CA ASP A 310 2.08 1.26 2.44
C ASP A 310 1.57 2.22 3.52
N THR A 311 1.98 1.99 4.75
CA THR A 311 1.60 2.81 5.91
C THR A 311 2.70 3.78 6.35
N SER A 312 3.76 3.93 5.55
CA SER A 312 4.93 4.72 5.92
C SER A 312 4.65 6.21 6.16
N LYS A 313 3.60 6.75 5.55
CA LYS A 313 3.13 8.14 5.74
C LYS A 313 1.90 8.27 6.64
N VAL A 314 1.32 7.14 7.07
CA VAL A 314 0.07 7.18 7.85
C VAL A 314 0.33 7.66 9.26
N THR A 315 -0.38 8.70 9.66
CA THR A 315 -0.29 9.31 11.00
C THR A 315 -1.48 8.96 11.89
N ASP A 316 -2.61 8.55 11.30
CA ASP A 316 -3.80 8.13 12.03
C ASP A 316 -4.43 6.86 11.41
N MET A 317 -4.46 5.78 12.18
CA MET A 317 -5.17 4.51 11.90
C MET A 317 -6.15 4.15 13.04
N SER A 318 -6.53 5.13 13.86
CA SER A 318 -7.41 4.90 15.02
C SER A 318 -8.71 4.24 14.57
N GLY A 319 -9.12 3.19 15.24
CA GLY A 319 -10.38 2.49 14.96
C GLY A 319 -10.52 1.89 13.56
N MET A 320 -9.43 1.75 12.78
CA MET A 320 -9.47 1.28 11.38
C MET A 320 -10.33 0.03 11.19
N PHE A 321 -10.30 -0.89 12.14
CA PHE A 321 -11.05 -2.16 12.13
C PHE A 321 -12.02 -2.28 13.31
N CYS A 322 -12.43 -1.18 13.92
CA CYS A 322 -13.34 -1.18 15.07
C CYS A 322 -14.66 -1.89 14.72
N HIS A 323 -15.06 -2.90 15.51
CA HIS A 323 -16.24 -3.74 15.25
C HIS A 323 -16.22 -4.45 13.88
N CYS A 324 -15.04 -4.82 13.38
CA CYS A 324 -14.86 -5.62 12.18
C CYS A 324 -14.34 -7.03 12.56
N PRO A 325 -14.97 -8.14 12.14
CA PRO A 325 -14.61 -9.49 12.56
C PRO A 325 -13.27 -10.00 12.01
N VAL A 326 -12.67 -9.33 11.05
CA VAL A 326 -11.36 -9.71 10.46
C VAL A 326 -10.24 -9.76 11.52
N TRP A 327 -10.44 -9.13 12.69
CA TRP A 327 -9.43 -8.96 13.75
C TRP A 327 -9.89 -9.45 15.13
N ASN A 328 -10.97 -10.23 15.22
CA ASN A 328 -11.42 -10.86 16.45
C ASN A 328 -10.93 -12.30 16.55
#